data_6da9ef9f952dfca904389cc2aec0c50e
#
_entry.id   6da9ef9f952dfca904389cc2aec0c50e
#
_cell.length_a   1.000
_cell.length_b   1.000
_cell.length_c   1.000
_cell.angle_alpha   90.00
_cell.angle_beta   90.00
_cell.angle_gamma   90.00
#
_symmetry.space_group_name_H-M   'P 1'
#
loop_
_entity.id
_entity.type
_entity.pdbx_description
1 polymer ?
#
loop_
_entity_poly.entity_id
_entity_poly.type
_entity_poly.pdbx_seq_one_letter_code
_entity_poly.pdbx_strand_id
1 'polypeptide(L)'
;MTGASAARKTGRAAPRAASRGRIDKREAILSAAFTVFSHRGYARACMEEIAEVAGVAKHTVYNHLGDKENVFRSALEAAADTVMAENLAVVELLTLDGRGSGAGEEELRATFEDVAHRLLLRCCDDRSWALRRLLYAEVARFPELLEIVWGRGASRLQQSLGDRLARLSLSGRLRACDPAEAAEQFLALLTGPMERRSRLGTHTVDEEELRAVAGSAVRTFMLAYRPSA
;
A
#
# COMPACT_ATOMS: atom_id res chain seq x y z
N MET A 1 -27.12 -67.66 7.35
CA MET A 1 -26.13 -67.42 6.30
C MET A 1 -26.40 -66.06 5.69
N THR A 2 -25.77 -65.04 6.23
CA THR A 2 -25.96 -63.65 5.74
C THR A 2 -24.62 -62.95 5.81
N GLY A 3 -24.04 -62.69 4.64
CA GLY A 3 -22.76 -62.02 4.47
C GLY A 3 -22.94 -60.53 4.55
N ALA A 4 -22.26 -59.90 5.50
CA ALA A 4 -22.18 -58.46 5.61
C ALA A 4 -21.05 -57.91 4.72
N SER A 5 -21.40 -57.15 3.73
CA SER A 5 -20.46 -56.40 2.85
C SER A 5 -19.98 -55.15 3.57
N ALA A 6 -18.69 -55.04 3.87
CA ALA A 6 -18.06 -53.86 4.44
C ALA A 6 -17.78 -52.83 3.35
N ALA A 7 -18.49 -51.72 3.38
CA ALA A 7 -18.21 -50.56 2.54
C ALA A 7 -16.96 -49.83 3.01
N ARG A 8 -15.89 -49.85 2.21
CA ARG A 8 -14.69 -49.01 2.35
C ARG A 8 -15.05 -47.54 2.10
N LYS A 9 -15.07 -46.71 3.13
CA LYS A 9 -15.05 -45.25 3.01
C LYS A 9 -13.64 -44.83 2.62
N THR A 10 -13.45 -44.54 1.35
CA THR A 10 -12.27 -43.79 0.87
C THR A 10 -12.46 -42.30 1.22
N GLY A 11 -11.84 -41.91 2.32
CA GLY A 11 -11.76 -40.47 2.67
C GLY A 11 -10.86 -39.71 1.70
N ARG A 12 -11.48 -39.03 0.77
CA ARG A 12 -10.79 -38.09 -0.12
C ARG A 12 -10.50 -36.82 0.66
N ALA A 13 -9.27 -36.70 1.21
CA ALA A 13 -8.82 -35.52 1.93
C ALA A 13 -8.87 -34.27 1.01
N ALA A 14 -9.33 -33.18 1.59
CA ALA A 14 -9.80 -31.99 0.90
C ALA A 14 -8.71 -31.23 0.10
N PRO A 15 -9.02 -30.76 -1.13
CA PRO A 15 -8.13 -29.94 -1.95
C PRO A 15 -7.79 -28.57 -1.33
N ARG A 16 -8.53 -28.12 -0.32
CA ARG A 16 -8.38 -26.83 0.35
C ARG A 16 -7.09 -26.65 1.17
N ALA A 17 -6.61 -27.70 1.83
CA ALA A 17 -5.40 -27.60 2.68
C ALA A 17 -4.11 -27.49 1.85
N ALA A 18 -4.02 -28.23 0.73
CA ALA A 18 -2.87 -28.15 -0.19
C ALA A 18 -2.79 -26.82 -0.94
N SER A 19 -3.95 -26.22 -1.26
CA SER A 19 -4.03 -24.89 -1.88
C SER A 19 -3.59 -23.79 -0.91
N ARG A 20 -4.04 -23.81 0.33
CA ARG A 20 -3.66 -22.82 1.36
C ARG A 20 -2.15 -22.88 1.64
N GLY A 21 -1.57 -24.04 1.87
CA GLY A 21 -0.13 -24.19 2.09
C GLY A 21 0.74 -23.76 0.89
N ARG A 22 0.20 -23.79 -0.34
CA ARG A 22 0.90 -23.28 -1.52
C ARG A 22 0.82 -21.75 -1.63
N ILE A 23 -0.29 -21.16 -1.21
CA ILE A 23 -0.46 -19.68 -1.13
C ILE A 23 0.47 -19.14 -0.05
N ASP A 24 0.44 -19.71 1.16
CA ASP A 24 1.28 -19.28 2.28
C ASP A 24 2.78 -19.33 1.93
N LYS A 25 3.23 -20.37 1.19
CA LYS A 25 4.61 -20.46 0.72
C LYS A 25 4.97 -19.40 -0.32
N ARG A 26 4.05 -19.12 -1.25
CA ARG A 26 4.28 -18.08 -2.26
C ARG A 26 4.42 -16.70 -1.60
N GLU A 27 3.58 -16.38 -0.66
CA GLU A 27 3.63 -15.12 0.10
C GLU A 27 4.93 -15.01 0.91
N ALA A 28 5.36 -16.09 1.58
CA ALA A 28 6.63 -16.13 2.30
C ALA A 28 7.83 -15.89 1.36
N ILE A 29 7.84 -16.49 0.16
CA ILE A 29 8.88 -16.28 -0.85
C ILE A 29 8.88 -14.82 -1.32
N LEU A 30 7.72 -14.22 -1.61
CA LEU A 30 7.63 -12.85 -2.09
C LEU A 30 8.09 -11.85 -1.03
N SER A 31 7.72 -12.06 0.24
CA SER A 31 8.19 -11.24 1.36
C SER A 31 9.70 -11.34 1.56
N ALA A 32 10.25 -12.55 1.53
CA ALA A 32 11.70 -12.78 1.61
C ALA A 32 12.44 -12.15 0.43
N ALA A 33 11.92 -12.30 -0.78
CA ALA A 33 12.48 -11.72 -1.98
C ALA A 33 12.53 -10.18 -1.89
N PHE A 34 11.44 -9.54 -1.45
CA PHE A 34 11.42 -8.10 -1.24
C PHE A 34 12.50 -7.67 -0.23
N THR A 35 12.62 -8.37 0.88
CA THR A 35 13.67 -8.11 1.89
C THR A 35 15.06 -8.22 1.29
N VAL A 36 15.38 -9.31 0.59
CA VAL A 36 16.70 -9.51 -0.03
C VAL A 36 16.98 -8.44 -1.09
N PHE A 37 16.03 -8.16 -1.97
CA PHE A 37 16.21 -7.11 -2.99
C PHE A 37 16.37 -5.72 -2.40
N SER A 38 15.65 -5.38 -1.34
CA SER A 38 15.75 -4.06 -0.69
C SER A 38 17.12 -3.83 -0.03
N HIS A 39 17.77 -4.89 0.45
CA HIS A 39 19.10 -4.81 1.06
C HIS A 39 20.26 -4.94 0.06
N ARG A 40 20.13 -5.82 -0.95
CA ARG A 40 21.20 -6.14 -1.89
C ARG A 40 21.12 -5.39 -3.22
N GLY A 41 19.93 -4.86 -3.55
CA GLY A 41 19.60 -4.45 -4.92
C GLY A 41 19.39 -5.64 -5.85
N TYR A 42 18.79 -5.41 -7.01
CA TYR A 42 18.52 -6.48 -7.97
C TYR A 42 19.78 -7.23 -8.41
N ALA A 43 20.86 -6.53 -8.76
CA ALA A 43 22.04 -7.14 -9.34
C ALA A 43 22.69 -8.18 -8.42
N ARG A 44 22.86 -7.85 -7.14
CA ARG A 44 23.61 -8.67 -6.15
C ARG A 44 22.77 -9.70 -5.42
N ALA A 45 21.45 -9.57 -5.41
CA ALA A 45 20.58 -10.57 -4.80
C ALA A 45 20.69 -11.91 -5.55
N CYS A 46 20.61 -13.02 -4.82
CA CYS A 46 20.62 -14.36 -5.41
C CYS A 46 19.42 -15.20 -4.92
N MET A 47 19.04 -16.18 -5.74
CA MET A 47 17.90 -17.05 -5.48
C MET A 47 18.11 -17.95 -4.26
N GLU A 48 19.36 -18.26 -3.95
CA GLU A 48 19.77 -19.02 -2.76
C GLU A 48 19.45 -18.26 -1.48
N GLU A 49 19.84 -16.99 -1.40
CA GLU A 49 19.57 -16.12 -0.25
C GLU A 49 18.06 -15.92 -0.05
N ILE A 50 17.31 -15.74 -1.14
CA ILE A 50 15.84 -15.65 -1.10
C ILE A 50 15.22 -16.94 -0.53
N ALA A 51 15.68 -18.10 -0.97
CA ALA A 51 15.19 -19.40 -0.49
C ALA A 51 15.50 -19.60 1.00
N GLU A 52 16.70 -19.23 1.44
CA GLU A 52 17.14 -19.29 2.83
C GLU A 52 16.26 -18.39 3.72
N VAL A 53 16.08 -17.13 3.35
CA VAL A 53 15.25 -16.17 4.10
C VAL A 53 13.77 -16.61 4.13
N ALA A 54 13.28 -17.22 3.04
CA ALA A 54 11.92 -17.76 2.97
C ALA A 54 11.73 -19.09 3.73
N GLY A 55 12.79 -19.71 4.19
CA GLY A 55 12.75 -21.04 4.84
C GLY A 55 12.29 -22.17 3.91
N VAL A 56 12.62 -22.08 2.61
CA VAL A 56 12.24 -23.08 1.60
C VAL A 56 13.47 -23.56 0.81
N ALA A 57 13.32 -24.69 0.15
CA ALA A 57 14.39 -25.17 -0.75
C ALA A 57 14.44 -24.30 -2.04
N LYS A 58 15.63 -24.07 -2.59
CA LYS A 58 15.85 -23.28 -3.82
C LYS A 58 14.92 -23.68 -4.98
N HIS A 59 14.76 -24.99 -5.21
CA HIS A 59 13.87 -25.49 -6.26
C HIS A 59 12.40 -25.07 -6.06
N THR A 60 11.99 -24.83 -4.80
CA THR A 60 10.63 -24.38 -4.48
C THR A 60 10.41 -22.95 -4.98
N VAL A 61 11.41 -22.06 -4.86
CA VAL A 61 11.34 -20.70 -5.38
C VAL A 61 11.17 -20.73 -6.90
N TYR A 62 12.00 -21.52 -7.61
CA TYR A 62 11.88 -21.67 -9.06
C TYR A 62 10.54 -22.27 -9.51
N ASN A 63 10.02 -23.23 -8.78
CA ASN A 63 8.73 -23.86 -9.10
C ASN A 63 7.53 -22.91 -8.90
N HIS A 64 7.64 -21.94 -8.00
CA HIS A 64 6.57 -20.97 -7.72
C HIS A 64 6.64 -19.74 -8.62
N LEU A 65 7.84 -19.25 -8.91
CA LEU A 65 8.05 -17.92 -9.49
C LEU A 65 9.00 -17.90 -10.71
N GLY A 66 9.56 -19.03 -11.10
CA GLY A 66 10.44 -19.12 -12.26
C GLY A 66 11.82 -18.48 -12.02
N ASP A 67 12.19 -17.50 -12.82
CA ASP A 67 13.49 -16.84 -12.79
C ASP A 67 13.56 -15.65 -11.81
N LYS A 68 14.76 -15.12 -11.63
CA LYS A 68 15.04 -13.98 -10.74
C LYS A 68 14.26 -12.72 -11.12
N GLU A 69 14.06 -12.50 -12.42
CA GLU A 69 13.34 -11.34 -12.92
C GLU A 69 11.87 -11.39 -12.55
N ASN A 70 11.25 -12.54 -12.73
CA ASN A 70 9.85 -12.74 -12.35
C ASN A 70 9.65 -12.72 -10.83
N VAL A 71 10.60 -13.28 -10.05
CA VAL A 71 10.60 -13.15 -8.58
C VAL A 71 10.68 -11.69 -8.17
N PHE A 72 11.55 -10.90 -8.82
CA PHE A 72 11.70 -9.47 -8.53
C PHE A 72 10.41 -8.69 -8.79
N ARG A 73 9.84 -8.81 -10.00
CA ARG A 73 8.58 -8.15 -10.34
C ARG A 73 7.46 -8.54 -9.39
N SER A 74 7.27 -9.84 -9.18
CA SER A 74 6.21 -10.33 -8.29
C SER A 74 6.40 -9.88 -6.83
N ALA A 75 7.64 -9.76 -6.35
CA ALA A 75 7.93 -9.25 -5.01
C ALA A 75 7.60 -7.75 -4.87
N LEU A 76 7.92 -6.94 -5.89
CA LEU A 76 7.56 -5.53 -5.91
C LEU A 76 6.05 -5.33 -6.03
N GLU A 77 5.36 -6.11 -6.87
CA GLU A 77 3.90 -6.11 -6.97
C GLU A 77 3.25 -6.39 -5.61
N ALA A 78 3.65 -7.47 -4.95
CA ALA A 78 3.10 -7.84 -3.65
C ALA A 78 3.39 -6.79 -2.56
N ALA A 79 4.57 -6.17 -2.59
CA ALA A 79 4.92 -5.09 -1.67
C ALA A 79 4.07 -3.83 -1.94
N ALA A 80 3.89 -3.45 -3.20
CA ALA A 80 3.04 -2.33 -3.61
C ALA A 80 1.58 -2.55 -3.23
N ASP A 81 1.04 -3.77 -3.45
CA ASP A 81 -0.32 -4.12 -3.06
C ASP A 81 -0.53 -4.02 -1.54
N THR A 82 0.46 -4.42 -0.74
CA THR A 82 0.40 -4.32 0.73
C THR A 82 0.38 -2.85 1.16
N VAL A 83 1.32 -2.03 0.67
CA VAL A 83 1.38 -0.59 0.97
C VAL A 83 0.08 0.10 0.56
N MET A 84 -0.47 -0.28 -0.59
CA MET A 84 -1.71 0.29 -1.09
C MET A 84 -2.91 -0.08 -0.23
N ALA A 85 -3.04 -1.34 0.18
CA ALA A 85 -4.13 -1.79 1.05
C ALA A 85 -4.11 -1.04 2.40
N GLU A 86 -2.94 -0.83 2.97
CA GLU A 86 -2.76 -0.05 4.21
C GLU A 86 -3.16 1.41 4.04
N ASN A 87 -2.77 2.06 2.94
CA ASN A 87 -3.14 3.45 2.64
C ASN A 87 -4.65 3.59 2.38
N LEU A 88 -5.28 2.66 1.67
CA LEU A 88 -6.72 2.65 1.45
C LEU A 88 -7.48 2.54 2.76
N ALA A 89 -7.05 1.67 3.68
CA ALA A 89 -7.65 1.54 5.00
C ALA A 89 -7.58 2.85 5.81
N VAL A 90 -6.51 3.64 5.65
CA VAL A 90 -6.42 4.98 6.26
C VAL A 90 -7.41 5.95 5.64
N VAL A 91 -7.55 5.98 4.30
CA VAL A 91 -8.52 6.85 3.63
C VAL A 91 -9.96 6.51 4.02
N GLU A 92 -10.24 5.24 4.34
CA GLU A 92 -11.55 4.82 4.83
C GLU A 92 -11.94 5.48 6.16
N LEU A 93 -11.00 5.93 6.96
CA LEU A 93 -11.26 6.69 8.20
C LEU A 93 -11.84 8.09 7.94
N LEU A 94 -11.70 8.61 6.71
CA LEU A 94 -12.38 9.82 6.28
C LEU A 94 -13.89 9.54 6.10
N THR A 95 -14.54 9.13 7.17
CA THR A 95 -15.98 8.84 7.18
C THR A 95 -16.76 10.12 7.39
N LEU A 96 -17.93 10.15 6.72
CA LEU A 96 -18.91 11.24 6.85
C LEU A 96 -20.02 10.82 7.82
N ASP A 97 -19.69 10.15 8.91
CA ASP A 97 -20.69 9.78 9.92
C ASP A 97 -21.24 11.02 10.69
N GLY A 98 -21.55 12.04 9.90
CA GLY A 98 -22.35 13.17 10.34
C GLY A 98 -23.82 12.79 10.52
N ARG A 99 -24.11 11.98 11.51
CA ARG A 99 -25.42 12.00 12.17
C ARG A 99 -25.54 13.27 13.04
N GLY A 100 -25.49 14.39 12.38
CA GLY A 100 -25.70 15.68 13.05
C GLY A 100 -25.32 16.82 12.11
N SER A 101 -26.27 17.67 11.76
CA SER A 101 -26.07 18.93 11.06
C SER A 101 -25.27 19.96 11.91
N GLY A 102 -24.25 19.50 12.64
CA GLY A 102 -23.47 20.27 13.60
C GLY A 102 -22.01 19.86 13.77
N ALA A 103 -21.51 18.86 13.02
CA ALA A 103 -20.07 18.59 13.01
C ALA A 103 -19.38 19.76 12.30
N GLY A 104 -18.78 20.67 13.11
CA GLY A 104 -18.24 21.94 12.64
C GLY A 104 -17.01 21.77 11.72
N GLU A 105 -16.58 22.87 11.12
CA GLU A 105 -15.36 22.95 10.32
C GLU A 105 -14.13 22.41 11.07
N GLU A 106 -14.11 22.60 12.38
CA GLU A 106 -13.04 22.13 13.28
C GLU A 106 -12.96 20.60 13.35
N GLU A 107 -14.10 19.91 13.44
CA GLU A 107 -14.13 18.44 13.46
C GLU A 107 -13.70 17.85 12.10
N LEU A 108 -14.13 18.47 11.01
CA LEU A 108 -13.68 18.10 9.69
C LEU A 108 -12.16 18.27 9.55
N ARG A 109 -11.63 19.41 10.00
CA ARG A 109 -10.21 19.70 10.01
C ARG A 109 -9.43 18.66 10.83
N ALA A 110 -9.87 18.36 12.04
CA ALA A 110 -9.24 17.36 12.89
C ALA A 110 -9.23 15.97 12.25
N THR A 111 -10.33 15.57 11.57
CA THR A 111 -10.40 14.31 10.83
C THR A 111 -9.40 14.27 9.68
N PHE A 112 -9.29 15.36 8.92
CA PHE A 112 -8.29 15.48 7.85
C PHE A 112 -6.87 15.41 8.41
N GLU A 113 -6.59 16.05 9.55
CA GLU A 113 -5.27 16.04 10.18
C GLU A 113 -4.89 14.63 10.66
N ASP A 114 -5.81 13.86 11.25
CA ASP A 114 -5.58 12.47 11.64
C ASP A 114 -5.31 11.57 10.41
N VAL A 115 -6.13 11.67 9.37
CA VAL A 115 -5.95 10.90 8.13
C VAL A 115 -4.64 11.28 7.45
N ALA A 116 -4.33 12.57 7.33
CA ALA A 116 -3.09 13.07 6.75
C ALA A 116 -1.85 12.56 7.49
N HIS A 117 -1.87 12.62 8.83
CA HIS A 117 -0.78 12.12 9.65
C HIS A 117 -0.58 10.60 9.48
N ARG A 118 -1.67 9.83 9.52
CA ARG A 118 -1.60 8.37 9.30
C ARG A 118 -1.10 8.00 7.89
N LEU A 119 -1.52 8.72 6.86
CA LEU A 119 -1.00 8.53 5.50
C LEU A 119 0.51 8.80 5.46
N LEU A 120 0.99 9.87 6.12
CA LEU A 120 2.42 10.16 6.18
C LEU A 120 3.21 9.08 6.92
N LEU A 121 2.70 8.56 8.04
CA LEU A 121 3.32 7.44 8.75
C LEU A 121 3.50 6.22 7.85
N ARG A 122 2.49 5.90 7.01
CA ARG A 122 2.56 4.79 6.06
C ARG A 122 3.46 5.09 4.86
N CYS A 123 3.36 6.30 4.30
CA CYS A 123 4.20 6.70 3.19
C CYS A 123 5.68 6.84 3.54
N CYS A 124 6.01 7.05 4.83
CA CYS A 124 7.37 7.26 5.32
C CYS A 124 7.93 6.06 6.07
N ASP A 125 7.24 4.92 6.09
CA ASP A 125 7.78 3.69 6.68
C ASP A 125 8.90 3.08 5.85
N ASP A 126 9.67 2.17 6.47
CA ASP A 126 10.83 1.54 5.86
C ASP A 126 10.47 0.75 4.59
N ARG A 127 9.30 0.09 4.57
CA ARG A 127 8.83 -0.68 3.43
C ARG A 127 8.50 0.22 2.24
N SER A 128 7.78 1.30 2.49
CA SER A 128 7.41 2.28 1.46
C SER A 128 8.64 2.96 0.85
N TRP A 129 9.63 3.28 1.68
CA TRP A 129 10.90 3.83 1.19
C TRP A 129 11.73 2.80 0.45
N ALA A 130 11.81 1.55 0.93
CA ALA A 130 12.52 0.48 0.24
C ALA A 130 11.93 0.22 -1.15
N LEU A 131 10.60 0.19 -1.26
CA LEU A 131 9.89 0.03 -2.53
C LEU A 131 10.25 1.15 -3.52
N ARG A 132 10.20 2.42 -3.09
CA ARG A 132 10.56 3.57 -3.94
C ARG A 132 12.03 3.54 -4.36
N ARG A 133 12.96 3.23 -3.44
CA ARG A 133 14.38 3.12 -3.77
C ARG A 133 14.64 2.04 -4.80
N LEU A 134 14.02 0.86 -4.67
CA LEU A 134 14.13 -0.20 -5.67
C LEU A 134 13.56 0.23 -7.01
N LEU A 135 12.40 0.89 -7.03
CA LEU A 135 11.81 1.43 -8.24
C LEU A 135 12.78 2.39 -8.94
N TYR A 136 13.27 3.42 -8.23
CA TYR A 136 14.16 4.42 -8.82
C TYR A 136 15.49 3.83 -9.29
N ALA A 137 16.01 2.83 -8.58
CA ALA A 137 17.26 2.17 -8.97
C ALA A 137 17.13 1.30 -10.22
N GLU A 138 15.96 0.69 -10.44
CA GLU A 138 15.80 -0.36 -11.45
C GLU A 138 14.84 0.03 -12.60
N VAL A 139 14.24 1.23 -12.56
CA VAL A 139 13.25 1.66 -13.56
C VAL A 139 13.80 1.73 -14.97
N ALA A 140 15.08 2.06 -15.14
CA ALA A 140 15.71 2.08 -16.46
C ALA A 140 15.84 0.68 -17.07
N ARG A 141 15.94 -0.35 -16.22
CA ARG A 141 16.00 -1.76 -16.63
C ARG A 141 14.61 -2.39 -16.77
N PHE A 142 13.68 -2.01 -15.89
CA PHE A 142 12.32 -2.53 -15.79
C PHE A 142 11.31 -1.39 -15.81
N PRO A 143 11.09 -0.73 -16.96
CA PRO A 143 10.21 0.45 -17.04
C PRO A 143 8.75 0.13 -16.68
N GLU A 144 8.32 -1.12 -16.81
CA GLU A 144 7.00 -1.59 -16.41
C GLU A 144 6.74 -1.49 -14.88
N LEU A 145 7.78 -1.35 -14.05
CA LEU A 145 7.64 -1.13 -12.61
C LEU A 145 6.90 0.17 -12.28
N LEU A 146 6.96 1.17 -13.15
CA LEU A 146 6.20 2.41 -12.99
C LEU A 146 4.70 2.14 -12.96
N GLU A 147 4.22 1.27 -13.87
CA GLU A 147 2.81 0.89 -13.93
C GLU A 147 2.37 0.10 -12.69
N ILE A 148 3.24 -0.73 -12.15
CA ILE A 148 2.97 -1.50 -10.92
C ILE A 148 2.78 -0.57 -9.73
N VAL A 149 3.69 0.39 -9.54
CA VAL A 149 3.72 1.25 -8.33
C VAL A 149 2.82 2.47 -8.48
N TRP A 150 2.86 3.15 -9.64
CA TRP A 150 2.13 4.41 -9.86
C TRP A 150 0.83 4.23 -10.64
N GLY A 151 0.75 3.27 -11.56
CA GLY A 151 -0.43 3.09 -12.39
C GLY A 151 -1.64 2.60 -11.60
N ARG A 152 -1.61 1.37 -11.14
CA ARG A 152 -2.77 0.75 -10.47
C ARG A 152 -2.93 1.20 -9.02
N GLY A 153 -1.83 1.31 -8.29
CA GLY A 153 -1.87 1.60 -6.85
C GLY A 153 -2.20 3.05 -6.54
N ALA A 154 -1.42 4.00 -7.05
CA ALA A 154 -1.62 5.42 -6.79
C ALA A 154 -2.98 5.90 -7.33
N SER A 155 -3.41 5.41 -8.51
CA SER A 155 -4.72 5.73 -9.08
C SER A 155 -5.87 5.26 -8.19
N ARG A 156 -5.78 4.08 -7.56
CA ARG A 156 -6.82 3.57 -6.63
C ARG A 156 -6.91 4.41 -5.36
N LEU A 157 -5.77 4.84 -4.80
CA LEU A 157 -5.75 5.72 -3.63
C LEU A 157 -6.38 7.07 -3.95
N GLN A 158 -5.95 7.68 -5.07
CA GLN A 158 -6.48 8.96 -5.55
C GLN A 158 -8.00 8.86 -5.80
N GLN A 159 -8.47 7.80 -6.45
CA GLN A 159 -9.89 7.57 -6.69
C GLN A 159 -10.67 7.41 -5.38
N SER A 160 -10.19 6.57 -4.44
CA SER A 160 -10.86 6.38 -3.14
C SER A 160 -10.96 7.68 -2.34
N LEU A 161 -9.89 8.49 -2.34
CA LEU A 161 -9.90 9.80 -1.70
C LEU A 161 -10.85 10.76 -2.44
N GLY A 162 -10.81 10.79 -3.78
CA GLY A 162 -11.70 11.59 -4.61
C GLY A 162 -13.19 11.30 -4.34
N ASP A 163 -13.57 10.03 -4.24
CA ASP A 163 -14.93 9.63 -3.89
C ASP A 163 -15.40 10.21 -2.55
N ARG A 164 -14.50 10.33 -1.59
CA ARG A 164 -14.80 10.93 -0.28
C ARG A 164 -14.89 12.44 -0.34
N LEU A 165 -13.98 13.07 -1.09
CA LEU A 165 -14.02 14.53 -1.33
C LEU A 165 -15.28 14.93 -2.11
N ALA A 166 -15.72 14.11 -3.08
CA ALA A 166 -16.97 14.33 -3.79
C ALA A 166 -18.18 14.37 -2.85
N ARG A 167 -18.25 13.43 -1.90
CA ARG A 167 -19.34 13.40 -0.90
C ARG A 167 -19.29 14.62 0.02
N LEU A 168 -18.09 15.08 0.43
CA LEU A 168 -17.92 16.30 1.21
C LEU A 168 -18.37 17.54 0.43
N SER A 169 -18.06 17.61 -0.87
CA SER A 169 -18.53 18.69 -1.74
C SER A 169 -20.05 18.66 -1.93
N LEU A 170 -20.65 17.48 -2.16
CA LEU A 170 -22.09 17.31 -2.29
C LEU A 170 -22.86 17.67 -1.00
N SER A 171 -22.25 17.46 0.16
CA SER A 171 -22.83 17.84 1.46
C SER A 171 -22.60 19.30 1.84
N GLY A 172 -21.93 20.08 0.98
CA GLY A 172 -21.62 21.49 1.22
C GLY A 172 -20.51 21.75 2.25
N ARG A 173 -19.79 20.69 2.67
CA ARG A 173 -18.66 20.80 3.62
C ARG A 173 -17.36 21.24 2.92
N LEU A 174 -17.25 21.04 1.61
CA LEU A 174 -16.24 21.61 0.72
C LEU A 174 -16.94 22.35 -0.43
N ARG A 175 -16.25 23.32 -1.03
CA ARG A 175 -16.74 23.96 -2.25
C ARG A 175 -16.87 22.96 -3.39
N ALA A 176 -17.68 23.29 -4.38
CA ALA A 176 -17.75 22.54 -5.63
C ALA A 176 -16.36 22.51 -6.32
N CYS A 177 -15.87 21.33 -6.61
CA CYS A 177 -14.55 21.11 -7.21
C CYS A 177 -14.53 19.80 -8.01
N ASP A 178 -13.49 19.61 -8.83
CA ASP A 178 -13.15 18.30 -9.37
C ASP A 178 -12.55 17.43 -8.25
N PRO A 179 -13.20 16.31 -7.87
CA PRO A 179 -12.73 15.47 -6.79
C PRO A 179 -11.39 14.79 -7.09
N ALA A 180 -11.10 14.48 -8.35
CA ALA A 180 -9.85 13.84 -8.74
C ALA A 180 -8.67 14.83 -8.61
N GLU A 181 -8.86 16.06 -9.06
CA GLU A 181 -7.89 17.14 -8.88
C GLU A 181 -7.65 17.46 -7.40
N ALA A 182 -8.73 17.56 -6.62
CA ALA A 182 -8.63 17.81 -5.18
C ALA A 182 -7.87 16.69 -4.44
N ALA A 183 -8.10 15.44 -4.80
CA ALA A 183 -7.37 14.30 -4.25
C ALA A 183 -5.88 14.33 -4.62
N GLU A 184 -5.56 14.62 -5.87
CA GLU A 184 -4.18 14.78 -6.34
C GLU A 184 -3.45 15.87 -5.59
N GLN A 185 -4.07 17.06 -5.47
CA GLN A 185 -3.49 18.21 -4.77
C GLN A 185 -3.28 17.91 -3.28
N PHE A 186 -4.24 17.24 -2.62
CA PHE A 186 -4.09 16.83 -1.22
C PHE A 186 -2.91 15.88 -1.03
N LEU A 187 -2.82 14.84 -1.84
CA LEU A 187 -1.71 13.87 -1.78
C LEU A 187 -0.37 14.54 -2.10
N ALA A 188 -0.32 15.45 -3.06
CA ALA A 188 0.90 16.20 -3.40
C ALA A 188 1.37 17.09 -2.25
N LEU A 189 0.47 17.77 -1.55
CA LEU A 189 0.78 18.58 -0.36
C LEU A 189 1.38 17.73 0.76
N LEU A 190 0.91 16.48 0.92
CA LEU A 190 1.39 15.56 1.93
C LEU A 190 2.75 14.97 1.56
N THR A 191 2.85 14.37 0.37
CA THR A 191 3.99 13.51 0.02
C THR A 191 5.15 14.28 -0.61
N GLY A 192 4.87 15.40 -1.29
CA GLY A 192 5.89 16.19 -1.99
C GLY A 192 7.08 16.63 -1.13
N PRO A 193 6.88 17.09 0.12
CA PRO A 193 8.00 17.47 0.98
C PRO A 193 8.87 16.30 1.46
N MET A 194 8.32 15.07 1.45
CA MET A 194 8.89 13.94 2.19
C MET A 194 10.13 13.34 1.54
N GLU A 195 10.25 13.34 0.22
CA GLU A 195 11.44 12.83 -0.46
C GLU A 195 12.71 13.58 -0.02
N ARG A 196 12.61 14.91 0.04
CA ARG A 196 13.74 15.75 0.47
C ARG A 196 13.99 15.63 1.98
N ARG A 197 12.95 15.63 2.82
CA ARG A 197 13.08 15.58 4.28
C ARG A 197 13.66 14.26 4.74
N SER A 198 13.16 13.14 4.22
CA SER A 198 13.67 11.81 4.52
C SER A 198 14.94 11.44 3.75
N ARG A 199 15.42 12.30 2.81
CA ARG A 199 16.54 11.95 1.91
C ARG A 199 16.33 10.60 1.24
N LEU A 200 15.15 10.42 0.63
CA LEU A 200 14.70 9.15 0.03
C LEU A 200 14.67 7.98 1.04
N GLY A 201 14.31 8.26 2.28
CA GLY A 201 14.19 7.25 3.34
C GLY A 201 15.53 6.80 3.94
N THR A 202 16.61 7.56 3.75
CA THR A 202 17.90 7.33 4.43
C THR A 202 18.01 8.10 5.75
N HIS A 203 17.08 9.03 5.98
CA HIS A 203 16.96 9.82 7.20
C HIS A 203 15.55 9.62 7.77
N THR A 204 15.48 9.24 9.04
CA THR A 204 14.20 9.10 9.74
C THR A 204 13.62 10.49 9.99
N VAL A 205 12.39 10.70 9.56
CA VAL A 205 11.60 11.89 9.89
C VAL A 205 10.84 11.56 11.16
N ASP A 206 10.98 12.40 12.19
CA ASP A 206 10.29 12.15 13.45
C ASP A 206 8.77 12.39 13.35
N GLU A 207 8.05 11.87 14.33
CA GLU A 207 6.59 11.92 14.33
C GLU A 207 6.05 13.36 14.48
N GLU A 208 6.78 14.23 15.19
CA GLU A 208 6.42 15.63 15.36
C GLU A 208 6.51 16.37 14.03
N GLU A 209 7.57 16.13 13.26
CA GLU A 209 7.74 16.70 11.92
C GLU A 209 6.67 16.17 10.96
N LEU A 210 6.32 14.88 11.01
CA LEU A 210 5.22 14.32 10.20
C LEU A 210 3.89 14.98 10.54
N ARG A 211 3.59 15.21 11.81
CA ARG A 211 2.39 15.94 12.24
C ARG A 211 2.39 17.39 11.78
N ALA A 212 3.53 18.06 11.83
CA ALA A 212 3.66 19.44 11.35
C ALA A 212 3.41 19.54 9.85
N VAL A 213 3.91 18.58 9.04
CA VAL A 213 3.64 18.50 7.60
C VAL A 213 2.16 18.22 7.35
N ALA A 214 1.56 17.25 8.04
CA ALA A 214 0.14 16.93 7.92
C ALA A 214 -0.75 18.15 8.20
N GLY A 215 -0.53 18.82 9.36
CA GLY A 215 -1.27 20.01 9.73
C GLY A 215 -1.10 21.17 8.72
N SER A 216 0.10 21.36 8.19
CA SER A 216 0.35 22.39 7.16
C SER A 216 -0.38 22.07 5.85
N ALA A 217 -0.32 20.82 5.39
CA ALA A 217 -1.02 20.37 4.18
C ALA A 217 -2.54 20.53 4.31
N VAL A 218 -3.10 20.10 5.46
CA VAL A 218 -4.54 20.22 5.75
C VAL A 218 -4.97 21.68 5.80
N ARG A 219 -4.24 22.54 6.47
CA ARG A 219 -4.56 23.98 6.49
C ARG A 219 -4.60 24.56 5.07
N THR A 220 -3.61 24.26 4.25
CA THR A 220 -3.55 24.75 2.86
C THR A 220 -4.73 24.21 2.06
N PHE A 221 -5.00 22.91 2.17
CA PHE A 221 -6.11 22.27 1.49
C PHE A 221 -7.46 22.85 1.91
N MET A 222 -7.72 22.99 3.21
CA MET A 222 -8.96 23.52 3.71
C MET A 222 -9.17 24.99 3.29
N LEU A 223 -8.11 25.81 3.27
CA LEU A 223 -8.22 27.19 2.75
C LEU A 223 -8.60 27.24 1.27
N ALA A 224 -8.10 26.30 0.45
CA ALA A 224 -8.40 26.22 -0.97
C ALA A 224 -9.80 25.68 -1.27
N TYR A 225 -10.28 24.76 -0.42
CA TYR A 225 -11.48 23.95 -0.67
C TYR A 225 -12.64 24.20 0.31
N ARG A 226 -12.53 25.15 1.26
CA ARG A 226 -13.65 25.55 2.13
C ARG A 226 -14.83 26.04 1.30
N PRO A 227 -16.08 25.91 1.78
CA PRO A 227 -17.25 26.48 1.15
C PRO A 227 -17.06 27.99 0.91
N SER A 228 -17.55 28.48 -0.22
CA SER A 228 -17.68 29.92 -0.47
C SER A 228 -18.73 30.48 0.51
N ALA A 229 -18.41 31.58 1.17
CA ALA A 229 -19.34 32.29 2.05
C ALA A 229 -20.54 32.81 1.27
#